data_34c18931e98e1e32d1db1357a085fbfe
#
_entry.id   34c18931e98e1e32d1db1357a085fbfe
#
_cell.length_a   1.000
_cell.length_b   1.000
_cell.length_c   1.000
_cell.angle_alpha   90.00
_cell.angle_beta   90.00
_cell.angle_gamma   90.00
#
_symmetry.space_group_name_H-M   'P 1'
#
loop_
_entity.id
_entity.type
_entity.pdbx_description
1 polymer ?
#
loop_
_entity_poly.entity_id
_entity_poly.type
_entity_poly.pdbx_seq_one_letter_code
_entity_poly.pdbx_strand_id
1 'polypeptide(L)'
;MQPFRFIHCGDLHLGAPFQYATGISRAVDRAVSEATYVAFDTIIDTAIDEHVHAVVIAGDIYNSEDHNLEAQVRFVRAMYRLAEHRIAVYMVQGNHDPAESWKAQLQMPDNVHVFSSEQVQRFPLIVNNIEIGGVYGISCGHGNESDNYARQYRAFERDEFSLAVMHGTVGSSAGSENHNVTGPCSLTDLAEAAMDYWALGHIHKSQVLSEEPLVVYSGNPQGLHHKEIGAKGCYLVSVSHNGHCEPRFIETSAIRFEEIKIDIAGMKTEAEFLEILRHKKENLRKQYKKNILLSIVLVGTGPLHRLCTQEGVRKLWLQESQSEEKSKSIFVMPYRMMCNTRPSINLAERRLLSDVVGDYLRAYDDMVDGNAVQTVRQILAERPEFKRLGVYAELLSDELLLRALKRCEIEGVTVLMGANDEH
;
A
#
# COMPACT_ATOMS: atom_id res chain seq x y z
N MET A 1 16.78 30.01 12.42
CA MET A 1 17.19 29.66 11.04
C MET A 1 16.29 30.26 9.97
N GLN A 2 16.68 30.23 8.69
CA GLN A 2 15.80 30.64 7.58
C GLN A 2 14.69 29.59 7.35
N PRO A 3 13.43 29.98 7.14
CA PRO A 3 12.37 29.06 6.75
C PRO A 3 12.66 28.48 5.36
N PHE A 4 12.32 27.21 5.17
CA PHE A 4 12.52 26.55 3.89
C PHE A 4 11.48 25.46 3.65
N ARG A 5 11.45 24.96 2.41
CA ARG A 5 10.56 23.84 2.02
C ARG A 5 11.36 22.78 1.28
N PHE A 6 10.96 21.55 1.44
CA PHE A 6 11.50 20.45 0.66
C PHE A 6 10.43 19.41 0.33
N ILE A 7 10.66 18.65 -0.74
CA ILE A 7 9.88 17.45 -1.04
C ILE A 7 10.58 16.25 -0.41
N HIS A 8 9.81 15.39 0.26
CA HIS A 8 10.22 14.07 0.69
C HIS A 8 9.45 13.01 -0.10
N CYS A 9 10.16 12.20 -0.88
CA CYS A 9 9.65 11.06 -1.63
C CYS A 9 10.61 9.87 -1.51
N GLY A 10 10.17 8.70 -1.90
CA GLY A 10 10.95 7.46 -1.97
C GLY A 10 10.15 6.41 -2.75
N ASP A 11 10.69 5.20 -2.89
CA ASP A 11 10.01 4.04 -3.48
C ASP A 11 9.39 4.39 -4.85
N LEU A 12 10.20 5.06 -5.71
CA LEU A 12 9.75 5.55 -7.00
C LEU A 12 9.49 4.42 -7.99
N HIS A 13 10.29 3.36 -7.95
CA HIS A 13 10.20 2.18 -8.82
C HIS A 13 9.91 2.53 -10.27
N LEU A 14 10.69 3.46 -10.84
CA LEU A 14 10.47 4.01 -12.17
C LEU A 14 10.49 2.93 -13.24
N GLY A 15 9.39 2.82 -13.98
CA GLY A 15 9.23 1.83 -15.04
C GLY A 15 8.90 0.42 -14.54
N ALA A 16 8.68 0.22 -13.24
CA ALA A 16 8.27 -1.08 -12.72
C ALA A 16 6.90 -1.50 -13.26
N PRO A 17 6.73 -2.77 -13.62
CA PRO A 17 5.46 -3.27 -14.14
C PRO A 17 4.41 -3.37 -13.04
N PHE A 18 3.16 -3.03 -13.37
CA PHE A 18 2.04 -3.24 -12.46
C PHE A 18 1.63 -4.71 -12.40
N GLN A 19 1.31 -5.19 -11.22
CA GLN A 19 0.69 -6.49 -11.02
C GLN A 19 -0.84 -6.40 -11.22
N TYR A 20 -1.28 -6.41 -12.47
CA TYR A 20 -2.71 -6.42 -12.84
C TYR A 20 -2.92 -7.26 -14.11
N ALA A 21 -4.20 -7.55 -14.47
CA ALA A 21 -4.50 -8.22 -15.73
C ALA A 21 -4.22 -7.29 -16.92
N THR A 22 -3.22 -7.62 -17.72
CA THR A 22 -2.85 -6.89 -18.95
C THR A 22 -3.79 -7.23 -20.11
N GLY A 23 -3.80 -6.41 -21.17
CA GLY A 23 -4.54 -6.68 -22.41
C GLY A 23 -6.02 -6.31 -22.36
N ILE A 24 -6.45 -5.50 -21.39
CA ILE A 24 -7.84 -5.00 -21.30
C ILE A 24 -8.12 -4.01 -22.45
N SER A 25 -7.23 -3.03 -22.62
CA SER A 25 -7.22 -2.12 -23.78
C SER A 25 -5.86 -1.46 -23.92
N ARG A 26 -5.48 -1.09 -25.16
CA ARG A 26 -4.22 -0.38 -25.44
C ARG A 26 -4.09 0.93 -24.66
N ALA A 27 -5.20 1.65 -24.46
CA ALA A 27 -5.19 2.91 -23.74
C ALA A 27 -4.90 2.72 -22.23
N VAL A 28 -5.50 1.70 -21.61
CA VAL A 28 -5.25 1.34 -20.21
C VAL A 28 -3.82 0.83 -20.04
N ASP A 29 -3.38 -0.09 -20.91
CA ASP A 29 -2.02 -0.66 -20.84
C ASP A 29 -0.97 0.44 -20.97
N ARG A 30 -1.17 1.41 -21.88
CA ARG A 30 -0.28 2.57 -22.01
C ARG A 30 -0.32 3.46 -20.76
N ALA A 31 -1.49 3.77 -20.23
CA ALA A 31 -1.61 4.60 -19.02
C ALA A 31 -0.88 3.95 -17.84
N VAL A 32 -0.98 2.62 -17.72
CA VAL A 32 -0.30 1.84 -16.67
C VAL A 32 1.22 1.84 -16.85
N SER A 33 1.72 1.63 -18.07
CA SER A 33 3.17 1.62 -18.34
C SER A 33 3.83 2.99 -18.10
N GLU A 34 3.08 4.09 -18.24
CA GLU A 34 3.58 5.45 -18.00
C GLU A 34 3.34 5.94 -16.56
N ALA A 35 2.58 5.22 -15.74
CA ALA A 35 2.05 5.74 -14.48
C ALA A 35 3.14 6.14 -13.46
N THR A 36 4.21 5.35 -13.31
CA THR A 36 5.32 5.69 -12.41
C THR A 36 6.06 6.95 -12.87
N TYR A 37 6.23 7.10 -14.18
CA TYR A 37 6.86 8.30 -14.76
C TYR A 37 6.00 9.55 -14.57
N VAL A 38 4.69 9.45 -14.83
CA VAL A 38 3.75 10.57 -14.61
C VAL A 38 3.70 10.97 -13.13
N ALA A 39 3.72 10.00 -12.22
CA ALA A 39 3.76 10.28 -10.79
C ALA A 39 5.07 11.00 -10.40
N PHE A 40 6.20 10.58 -10.96
CA PHE A 40 7.48 11.23 -10.73
C PHE A 40 7.54 12.63 -11.34
N ASP A 41 7.07 12.83 -12.58
CA ASP A 41 6.98 14.14 -13.19
C ASP A 41 6.12 15.09 -12.33
N THR A 42 5.02 14.59 -11.74
CA THR A 42 4.19 15.37 -10.81
C THR A 42 4.96 15.80 -9.57
N ILE A 43 5.87 14.97 -9.03
CA ILE A 43 6.76 15.35 -7.92
C ILE A 43 7.67 16.49 -8.33
N ILE A 44 8.31 16.38 -9.50
CA ILE A 44 9.24 17.37 -10.03
C ILE A 44 8.53 18.70 -10.31
N ASP A 45 7.37 18.67 -10.97
CA ASP A 45 6.56 19.85 -11.23
C ASP A 45 6.13 20.52 -9.93
N THR A 46 5.67 19.73 -8.93
CA THR A 46 5.34 20.26 -7.60
C THR A 46 6.54 20.91 -6.91
N ALA A 47 7.72 20.30 -7.01
CA ALA A 47 8.93 20.87 -6.42
C ALA A 47 9.27 22.25 -7.03
N ILE A 48 9.11 22.39 -8.35
CA ILE A 48 9.35 23.64 -9.08
C ILE A 48 8.27 24.68 -8.74
N ASP A 49 7.00 24.31 -8.82
CA ASP A 49 5.86 25.22 -8.61
C ASP A 49 5.80 25.75 -7.17
N GLU A 50 6.11 24.89 -6.20
CA GLU A 50 6.17 25.26 -4.77
C GLU A 50 7.49 25.93 -4.39
N HIS A 51 8.42 26.11 -5.35
CA HIS A 51 9.72 26.75 -5.14
C HIS A 51 10.47 26.16 -3.92
N VAL A 52 10.57 24.82 -3.89
CA VAL A 52 11.25 24.15 -2.79
C VAL A 52 12.77 24.34 -2.88
N HIS A 53 13.46 24.24 -1.76
CA HIS A 53 14.92 24.36 -1.71
C HIS A 53 15.63 23.03 -1.97
N ALA A 54 14.93 21.93 -1.66
CA ALA A 54 15.47 20.58 -1.85
C ALA A 54 14.39 19.56 -2.22
N VAL A 55 14.84 18.48 -2.88
CA VAL A 55 14.10 17.22 -3.02
C VAL A 55 14.93 16.14 -2.31
N VAL A 56 14.26 15.40 -1.43
CA VAL A 56 14.86 14.30 -0.66
C VAL A 56 14.25 12.99 -1.14
N ILE A 57 15.11 12.06 -1.60
CA ILE A 57 14.69 10.78 -2.17
C ILE A 57 15.20 9.65 -1.27
N ALA A 58 14.27 8.95 -0.63
CA ALA A 58 14.57 7.93 0.37
C ALA A 58 14.67 6.50 -0.23
N GLY A 59 15.36 6.34 -1.37
CA GLY A 59 15.70 5.04 -1.97
C GLY A 59 14.67 4.48 -2.94
N ASP A 60 14.99 3.31 -3.49
CA ASP A 60 14.19 2.55 -4.46
C ASP A 60 13.73 3.39 -5.65
N ILE A 61 14.70 3.98 -6.35
CA ILE A 61 14.44 4.81 -7.53
C ILE A 61 14.06 3.93 -8.72
N TYR A 62 14.75 2.79 -8.86
CA TYR A 62 14.53 1.79 -9.91
C TYR A 62 14.47 0.38 -9.31
N ASN A 63 14.08 -0.58 -10.14
CA ASN A 63 14.45 -1.98 -9.91
C ASN A 63 15.70 -2.27 -10.75
N SER A 64 16.86 -2.42 -10.12
CA SER A 64 18.13 -2.63 -10.83
C SER A 64 18.14 -3.88 -11.70
N GLU A 65 17.39 -4.93 -11.32
CA GLU A 65 17.22 -6.17 -12.07
C GLU A 65 16.55 -5.97 -13.43
N ASP A 66 15.71 -4.91 -13.57
CA ASP A 66 15.00 -4.63 -14.82
C ASP A 66 15.90 -4.00 -15.90
N HIS A 67 17.10 -3.53 -15.56
CA HIS A 67 18.05 -2.85 -16.46
C HIS A 67 17.37 -1.75 -17.30
N ASN A 68 16.41 -1.03 -16.75
CA ASN A 68 15.56 -0.07 -17.46
C ASN A 68 16.31 1.23 -17.76
N LEU A 69 16.89 1.32 -18.96
CA LEU A 69 17.62 2.51 -19.41
C LEU A 69 16.70 3.74 -19.56
N GLU A 70 15.46 3.54 -20.00
CA GLU A 70 14.50 4.66 -20.14
C GLU A 70 14.22 5.32 -18.79
N ALA A 71 14.01 4.53 -17.75
CA ALA A 71 13.82 5.03 -16.39
C ALA A 71 14.99 5.89 -15.93
N GLN A 72 16.23 5.43 -16.17
CA GLN A 72 17.43 6.16 -15.80
C GLN A 72 17.57 7.48 -16.58
N VAL A 73 17.31 7.47 -17.88
CA VAL A 73 17.34 8.68 -18.71
C VAL A 73 16.29 9.69 -18.28
N ARG A 74 15.06 9.24 -17.99
CA ARG A 74 13.98 10.13 -17.51
C ARG A 74 14.33 10.72 -16.13
N PHE A 75 14.90 9.92 -15.23
CA PHE A 75 15.37 10.41 -13.93
C PHE A 75 16.43 11.48 -14.08
N VAL A 76 17.50 11.23 -14.84
CA VAL A 76 18.57 12.22 -15.06
C VAL A 76 18.05 13.52 -15.66
N ARG A 77 17.15 13.45 -16.65
CA ARG A 77 16.50 14.65 -17.21
C ARG A 77 15.73 15.44 -16.16
N ALA A 78 15.02 14.77 -15.25
CA ALA A 78 14.33 15.42 -14.14
C ALA A 78 15.31 16.12 -13.19
N MET A 79 16.47 15.50 -12.91
CA MET A 79 17.52 16.13 -12.11
C MET A 79 18.06 17.42 -12.75
N TYR A 80 18.26 17.44 -14.08
CA TYR A 80 18.63 18.67 -14.80
C TYR A 80 17.56 19.75 -14.70
N ARG A 81 16.25 19.39 -14.78
CA ARG A 81 15.16 20.35 -14.55
C ARG A 81 15.23 20.98 -13.16
N LEU A 82 15.49 20.19 -12.12
CA LEU A 82 15.68 20.70 -10.76
C LEU A 82 16.91 21.60 -10.66
N ALA A 83 18.02 21.24 -11.33
CA ALA A 83 19.24 22.07 -11.37
C ALA A 83 19.01 23.45 -11.99
N GLU A 84 18.24 23.54 -13.09
CA GLU A 84 17.84 24.81 -13.74
C GLU A 84 17.10 25.73 -12.76
N HIS A 85 16.34 25.15 -11.81
CA HIS A 85 15.61 25.87 -10.77
C HIS A 85 16.39 26.01 -9.45
N ARG A 86 17.68 25.59 -9.41
CA ARG A 86 18.57 25.64 -8.22
C ARG A 86 18.03 24.85 -7.04
N ILE A 87 17.31 23.78 -7.30
CA ILE A 87 16.78 22.86 -6.27
C ILE A 87 17.82 21.76 -6.04
N ALA A 88 18.31 21.63 -4.81
CA ALA A 88 19.23 20.56 -4.44
C ALA A 88 18.49 19.21 -4.36
N VAL A 89 19.20 18.13 -4.64
CA VAL A 89 18.66 16.76 -4.52
C VAL A 89 19.56 15.95 -3.60
N TYR A 90 18.99 15.39 -2.55
CA TYR A 90 19.67 14.50 -1.61
C TYR A 90 19.04 13.12 -1.70
N MET A 91 19.83 12.09 -2.04
CA MET A 91 19.27 10.77 -2.27
C MET A 91 20.11 9.66 -1.68
N VAL A 92 19.45 8.71 -1.05
CA VAL A 92 19.98 7.40 -0.73
C VAL A 92 19.49 6.39 -1.77
N GLN A 93 20.16 5.27 -1.90
CA GLN A 93 19.74 4.12 -2.69
C GLN A 93 19.08 3.11 -1.76
N GLY A 94 18.08 2.40 -2.27
CA GLY A 94 17.35 1.37 -1.53
C GLY A 94 17.84 -0.04 -1.82
N ASN A 95 17.09 -1.03 -1.39
CA ASN A 95 17.43 -2.44 -1.60
C ASN A 95 17.11 -2.93 -3.04
N HIS A 96 16.25 -2.23 -3.78
CA HIS A 96 15.99 -2.52 -5.19
C HIS A 96 16.99 -1.88 -6.16
N ASP A 97 17.72 -0.85 -5.72
CA ASP A 97 18.77 -0.18 -6.48
C ASP A 97 20.06 0.07 -5.67
N PRO A 98 20.62 -0.96 -5.00
CA PRO A 98 21.76 -0.79 -4.10
C PRO A 98 22.97 -0.13 -4.78
N ALA A 99 23.90 0.43 -3.98
CA ALA A 99 24.98 1.27 -4.47
C ALA A 99 25.83 0.62 -5.56
N GLU A 100 26.06 -0.68 -5.44
CA GLU A 100 26.86 -1.50 -6.36
C GLU A 100 26.09 -2.05 -7.55
N SER A 101 24.76 -1.77 -7.66
CA SER A 101 23.94 -2.27 -8.76
C SER A 101 24.31 -1.65 -10.09
N TRP A 102 23.92 -2.33 -11.18
CA TRP A 102 24.14 -1.83 -12.52
C TRP A 102 23.48 -0.46 -12.76
N LYS A 103 24.25 0.48 -13.29
CA LYS A 103 23.78 1.82 -13.69
C LYS A 103 24.35 2.17 -15.05
N ALA A 104 23.52 2.82 -15.86
CA ALA A 104 23.99 3.43 -17.10
C ALA A 104 24.99 4.56 -16.75
N GLN A 105 26.01 4.73 -17.59
CA GLN A 105 26.98 5.82 -17.44
C GLN A 105 26.37 7.16 -17.89
N LEU A 106 25.42 7.67 -17.11
CA LEU A 106 24.78 8.95 -17.33
C LEU A 106 25.36 9.98 -16.37
N GLN A 107 25.70 11.17 -16.89
CA GLN A 107 26.20 12.25 -16.07
C GLN A 107 25.04 12.88 -15.27
N MET A 108 25.18 12.90 -13.93
CA MET A 108 24.27 13.66 -13.06
C MET A 108 24.70 15.11 -12.98
N PRO A 109 23.76 16.06 -12.84
CA PRO A 109 24.11 17.46 -12.56
C PRO A 109 24.62 17.65 -11.14
N ASP A 110 25.37 18.75 -10.89
CA ASP A 110 26.07 19.00 -9.64
C ASP A 110 25.16 19.24 -8.42
N ASN A 111 23.86 19.47 -8.64
CA ASN A 111 22.87 19.65 -7.58
C ASN A 111 22.44 18.33 -6.93
N VAL A 112 22.90 17.17 -7.42
CA VAL A 112 22.52 15.84 -6.93
C VAL A 112 23.60 15.27 -6.01
N HIS A 113 23.24 15.06 -4.77
CA HIS A 113 24.08 14.49 -3.72
C HIS A 113 23.63 13.07 -3.42
N VAL A 114 24.42 12.08 -3.81
CA VAL A 114 24.16 10.65 -3.55
C VAL A 114 24.99 10.20 -2.37
N PHE A 115 24.35 9.65 -1.34
CA PHE A 115 25.03 9.14 -0.16
C PHE A 115 25.70 7.79 -0.43
N SER A 116 26.89 7.57 0.16
CA SER A 116 27.61 6.30 0.10
C SER A 116 26.89 5.20 0.88
N SER A 117 27.22 3.94 0.57
CA SER A 117 26.77 2.75 1.32
C SER A 117 27.73 2.35 2.46
N GLU A 118 28.89 3.01 2.58
CA GLU A 118 29.92 2.61 3.56
C GLU A 118 29.64 3.15 4.97
N GLN A 119 29.23 4.42 5.07
CA GLN A 119 28.96 5.10 6.35
C GLN A 119 28.00 6.27 6.13
N VAL A 120 27.37 6.73 7.20
CA VAL A 120 26.58 7.94 7.17
C VAL A 120 27.44 9.13 6.75
N GLN A 121 27.02 9.80 5.69
CA GLN A 121 27.63 11.05 5.22
C GLN A 121 26.73 12.24 5.56
N ARG A 122 27.33 13.42 5.64
CA ARG A 122 26.65 14.70 5.77
C ARG A 122 26.92 15.56 4.54
N PHE A 123 25.87 16.07 3.91
CA PHE A 123 25.95 17.16 2.94
C PHE A 123 25.36 18.44 3.55
N PRO A 124 25.87 19.63 3.18
CA PRO A 124 25.33 20.88 3.68
C PRO A 124 23.90 21.11 3.16
N LEU A 125 23.01 21.54 4.04
CA LEU A 125 21.68 22.03 3.67
C LEU A 125 21.75 23.54 3.43
N ILE A 126 21.67 23.94 2.15
CA ILE A 126 21.86 25.33 1.74
C ILE A 126 20.51 25.96 1.37
N VAL A 127 20.17 27.06 2.01
CA VAL A 127 18.95 27.83 1.76
C VAL A 127 19.37 29.28 1.43
N ASN A 128 19.02 29.77 0.25
CA ASN A 128 19.38 31.11 -0.21
C ASN A 128 20.90 31.43 -0.08
N ASN A 129 21.75 30.48 -0.46
CA ASN A 129 23.22 30.51 -0.38
C ASN A 129 23.79 30.56 1.07
N ILE A 130 23.00 30.21 2.07
CA ILE A 130 23.43 30.10 3.45
C ILE A 130 23.28 28.63 3.89
N GLU A 131 24.34 28.06 4.44
CA GLU A 131 24.29 26.76 5.10
C GLU A 131 23.55 26.91 6.43
N ILE A 132 22.39 26.23 6.55
CA ILE A 132 21.53 26.27 7.74
C ILE A 132 21.54 24.95 8.51
N GLY A 133 22.23 23.94 8.00
CA GLY A 133 22.24 22.64 8.64
C GLY A 133 22.80 21.54 7.75
N GLY A 134 22.48 20.31 8.05
CA GLY A 134 22.96 19.15 7.34
C GLY A 134 21.86 18.18 6.90
N VAL A 135 22.09 17.55 5.75
CA VAL A 135 21.35 16.36 5.31
C VAL A 135 22.27 15.16 5.50
N TYR A 136 21.78 14.17 6.23
CA TYR A 136 22.51 12.97 6.61
C TYR A 136 21.91 11.76 5.91
N GLY A 137 22.74 10.87 5.40
CA GLY A 137 22.22 9.67 4.72
C GLY A 137 23.25 8.57 4.59
N ILE A 138 22.76 7.37 4.42
CA ILE A 138 23.50 6.17 4.02
C ILE A 138 22.65 5.38 3.04
N SER A 139 23.24 4.94 1.94
CA SER A 139 22.59 4.08 0.96
C SER A 139 22.64 2.61 1.36
N CYS A 140 21.67 1.83 0.88
CA CYS A 140 21.79 0.38 0.91
C CYS A 140 22.93 -0.09 0.00
N GLY A 141 23.72 -1.06 0.48
CA GLY A 141 24.77 -1.74 -0.27
C GLY A 141 24.64 -3.24 -0.12
N HIS A 142 25.33 -4.01 -0.97
CA HIS A 142 25.34 -5.46 -0.86
C HIS A 142 25.95 -5.93 0.46
N GLY A 143 25.18 -6.69 1.25
CA GLY A 143 25.62 -7.34 2.47
C GLY A 143 25.43 -6.52 3.74
N ASN A 144 24.88 -5.30 3.67
CA ASN A 144 24.58 -4.49 4.86
C ASN A 144 23.07 -4.31 5.12
N GLU A 145 22.19 -4.98 4.34
CA GLU A 145 20.72 -4.81 4.45
C GLU A 145 20.18 -5.16 5.85
N SER A 146 20.88 -5.99 6.62
CA SER A 146 20.50 -6.36 7.99
C SER A 146 21.07 -5.45 9.07
N ASP A 147 21.88 -4.45 8.69
CA ASP A 147 22.53 -3.54 9.65
C ASP A 147 21.55 -2.48 10.16
N ASN A 148 21.69 -2.11 11.42
CA ASN A 148 20.95 -1.00 11.97
C ASN A 148 21.64 0.32 11.61
N TYR A 149 21.26 0.91 10.48
CA TYR A 149 21.84 2.17 10.00
C TYR A 149 21.58 3.33 10.96
N ALA A 150 20.42 3.36 11.61
CA ALA A 150 20.02 4.48 12.46
C ALA A 150 21.05 4.80 13.56
N ARG A 151 21.75 3.78 14.07
CA ARG A 151 22.77 3.94 15.09
C ARG A 151 24.03 4.67 14.63
N GLN A 152 24.22 4.85 13.33
CA GLN A 152 25.35 5.58 12.77
C GLN A 152 25.08 7.08 12.62
N TYR A 153 23.80 7.50 12.70
CA TYR A 153 23.45 8.91 12.56
C TYR A 153 23.77 9.68 13.83
N ARG A 154 24.36 10.84 13.67
CA ARG A 154 24.61 11.82 14.74
C ARG A 154 24.53 13.22 14.16
N ALA A 155 23.62 14.03 14.68
CA ALA A 155 23.51 15.43 14.31
C ALA A 155 24.79 16.19 14.71
N PHE A 156 25.22 17.11 13.84
CA PHE A 156 26.37 17.98 14.14
C PHE A 156 25.87 19.17 14.98
N GLU A 157 26.53 19.45 16.08
CA GLU A 157 26.11 20.46 17.08
C GLU A 157 25.88 21.87 16.50
N ARG A 158 26.50 22.19 15.37
CA ARG A 158 26.35 23.50 14.71
C ARG A 158 25.24 23.58 13.70
N ASP A 159 24.59 22.46 13.38
CA ASP A 159 23.46 22.46 12.46
C ASP A 159 22.24 23.07 13.14
N GLU A 160 21.64 24.09 12.50
CA GLU A 160 20.37 24.66 12.95
C GLU A 160 19.21 23.74 12.59
N PHE A 161 19.41 22.82 11.61
CA PHE A 161 18.47 21.80 11.21
C PHE A 161 19.19 20.54 10.69
N SER A 162 18.81 19.39 11.20
CA SER A 162 19.39 18.09 10.86
C SER A 162 18.34 17.19 10.23
N LEU A 163 18.47 16.93 8.92
CA LEU A 163 17.57 16.08 8.14
C LEU A 163 18.23 14.74 7.88
N ALA A 164 17.65 13.64 8.35
CA ALA A 164 18.10 12.29 8.06
C ALA A 164 17.31 11.69 6.90
N VAL A 165 18.02 11.00 5.98
CA VAL A 165 17.43 10.24 4.87
C VAL A 165 17.85 8.79 5.01
N MET A 166 16.89 7.87 5.09
CA MET A 166 17.19 6.45 5.28
C MET A 166 16.17 5.58 4.54
N HIS A 167 16.65 4.51 3.94
CA HIS A 167 15.81 3.46 3.38
C HIS A 167 15.87 2.26 4.31
N GLY A 168 14.74 1.93 4.99
CA GLY A 168 14.77 0.85 5.99
C GLY A 168 13.47 0.65 6.76
N THR A 169 13.46 -0.42 7.56
CA THR A 169 12.30 -0.89 8.34
C THR A 169 12.37 -0.38 9.78
N VAL A 170 11.37 0.38 10.20
CA VAL A 170 11.25 0.82 11.60
C VAL A 170 10.25 -0.05 12.35
N GLY A 171 10.74 -0.90 13.24
CA GLY A 171 9.93 -1.74 14.11
C GLY A 171 8.85 -2.53 13.36
N SER A 172 7.62 -2.49 13.89
CA SER A 172 6.41 -3.09 13.29
C SER A 172 5.54 -2.05 12.59
N SER A 173 6.14 -1.14 11.81
CA SER A 173 5.38 -0.13 11.07
C SER A 173 4.34 -0.75 10.15
N ALA A 174 3.18 -0.07 9.97
CA ALA A 174 2.09 -0.60 9.18
C ALA A 174 2.53 -0.77 7.71
N GLY A 175 2.40 -1.98 7.17
CA GLY A 175 2.83 -2.33 5.81
C GLY A 175 4.17 -3.07 5.76
N SER A 176 4.95 -3.10 6.86
CA SER A 176 6.24 -3.80 6.91
C SER A 176 6.12 -5.31 6.67
N GLU A 177 4.98 -5.91 6.97
CA GLU A 177 4.69 -7.33 6.72
C GLU A 177 4.68 -7.73 5.24
N ASN A 178 4.64 -6.77 4.35
CA ASN A 178 4.66 -7.00 2.89
C ASN A 178 6.05 -6.80 2.26
N HIS A 179 7.06 -6.45 3.05
CA HIS A 179 8.42 -6.15 2.61
C HIS A 179 9.44 -7.03 3.33
N ASN A 180 10.57 -7.28 2.67
CA ASN A 180 11.72 -7.88 3.35
C ASN A 180 12.28 -6.86 4.35
N VAL A 181 12.85 -7.34 5.44
CA VAL A 181 13.47 -6.46 6.44
C VAL A 181 14.76 -5.89 5.86
N THR A 182 14.85 -4.57 5.78
CA THR A 182 16.03 -3.82 5.31
C THR A 182 16.34 -2.72 6.31
N GLY A 183 17.61 -2.54 6.69
CA GLY A 183 18.03 -1.48 7.60
C GLY A 183 17.22 -1.42 8.91
N PRO A 184 17.04 -2.56 9.63
CA PRO A 184 16.11 -2.64 10.75
C PRO A 184 16.52 -1.72 11.90
N CYS A 185 15.58 -0.91 12.39
CA CYS A 185 15.80 -0.06 13.55
C CYS A 185 14.51 0.11 14.37
N SER A 186 14.64 0.72 15.53
CA SER A 186 13.52 1.10 16.40
C SER A 186 13.30 2.62 16.39
N LEU A 187 12.13 3.10 16.83
CA LEU A 187 11.91 4.53 17.06
C LEU A 187 12.89 5.10 18.11
N THR A 188 13.32 4.30 19.07
CA THR A 188 14.33 4.70 20.06
C THR A 188 15.68 4.97 19.39
N ASP A 189 16.13 4.10 18.47
CA ASP A 189 17.38 4.32 17.72
C ASP A 189 17.32 5.65 16.93
N LEU A 190 16.15 5.97 16.33
CA LEU A 190 15.96 7.23 15.60
C LEU A 190 15.98 8.46 16.54
N ALA A 191 15.36 8.36 17.71
CA ALA A 191 15.33 9.45 18.68
C ALA A 191 16.72 9.74 19.26
N GLU A 192 17.54 8.71 19.50
CA GLU A 192 18.91 8.86 20.03
C GLU A 192 19.87 9.57 19.06
N ALA A 193 19.57 9.58 17.76
CA ALA A 193 20.39 10.25 16.75
C ALA A 193 20.26 11.79 16.76
N ALA A 194 19.25 12.33 17.45
CA ALA A 194 18.96 13.76 17.61
C ALA A 194 18.77 14.52 16.28
N MET A 195 18.11 13.88 15.30
CA MET A 195 17.72 14.51 14.04
C MET A 195 16.37 15.21 14.19
N ASP A 196 16.15 16.33 13.50
CA ASP A 196 14.88 17.07 13.52
C ASP A 196 13.81 16.40 12.66
N TYR A 197 14.23 15.82 11.53
CA TYR A 197 13.36 15.14 10.58
C TYR A 197 13.98 13.85 10.03
N TRP A 198 13.20 12.78 9.98
CA TRP A 198 13.56 11.52 9.35
C TRP A 198 12.75 11.30 8.08
N ALA A 199 13.41 11.37 6.94
CA ALA A 199 12.86 11.01 5.65
C ALA A 199 13.09 9.52 5.38
N LEU A 200 12.05 8.71 5.54
CA LEU A 200 12.12 7.26 5.39
C LEU A 200 11.48 6.77 4.09
N GLY A 201 12.13 5.79 3.45
CA GLY A 201 11.60 4.96 2.35
C GLY A 201 11.57 3.48 2.74
N HIS A 202 11.20 2.60 1.81
CA HIS A 202 11.04 1.15 1.93
C HIS A 202 9.59 0.70 2.17
N ILE A 203 8.84 1.39 2.99
CA ILE A 203 7.46 1.04 3.26
C ILE A 203 6.53 1.86 2.35
N HIS A 204 5.86 1.19 1.42
CA HIS A 204 5.00 1.82 0.40
C HIS A 204 3.73 2.49 0.95
N LYS A 205 3.51 2.44 2.27
CA LYS A 205 2.42 3.10 2.95
C LYS A 205 2.88 4.40 3.58
N SER A 206 2.32 5.53 3.12
CA SER A 206 2.55 6.84 3.70
C SER A 206 2.05 6.88 5.15
N GLN A 207 2.91 7.28 6.09
CA GLN A 207 2.58 7.36 7.52
C GLN A 207 3.59 8.21 8.31
N VAL A 208 3.10 8.89 9.35
CA VAL A 208 3.91 9.54 10.36
C VAL A 208 4.05 8.59 11.54
N LEU A 209 5.27 8.22 11.91
CA LEU A 209 5.55 7.28 13.00
C LEU A 209 5.76 7.98 14.34
N SER A 210 6.29 9.21 14.33
CA SER A 210 6.57 10.03 15.49
C SER A 210 6.48 11.51 15.11
N GLU A 211 6.09 12.35 16.05
CA GLU A 211 6.05 13.81 15.90
C GLU A 211 7.30 14.48 16.46
N GLU A 212 8.01 13.85 17.41
CA GLU A 212 9.25 14.35 18.03
C GLU A 212 10.22 13.18 18.30
N PRO A 213 11.31 13.06 17.48
CA PRO A 213 11.53 13.74 16.21
C PRO A 213 10.47 13.38 15.17
N LEU A 214 10.27 14.23 14.17
CA LEU A 214 9.32 13.94 13.12
C LEU A 214 9.84 12.81 12.21
N VAL A 215 9.20 11.64 12.26
CA VAL A 215 9.58 10.43 11.52
C VAL A 215 8.49 10.08 10.52
N VAL A 216 8.82 10.12 9.23
CA VAL A 216 7.84 10.00 8.15
C VAL A 216 8.29 8.96 7.12
N TYR A 217 7.41 8.01 6.79
CA TYR A 217 7.46 7.27 5.54
C TYR A 217 6.67 8.02 4.46
N SER A 218 7.30 8.34 3.34
CA SER A 218 6.58 8.97 2.22
C SER A 218 5.56 8.03 1.58
N GLY A 219 5.82 6.73 1.61
CA GLY A 219 5.18 5.76 0.76
C GLY A 219 5.64 5.88 -0.69
N ASN A 220 5.13 5.03 -1.55
CA ASN A 220 5.42 5.10 -2.98
C ASN A 220 4.53 6.15 -3.69
N PRO A 221 5.05 6.85 -4.73
CA PRO A 221 4.29 7.87 -5.47
C PRO A 221 3.20 7.30 -6.37
N GLN A 222 3.33 6.02 -6.77
CA GLN A 222 2.39 5.29 -7.59
C GLN A 222 2.23 3.87 -7.06
N GLY A 223 0.99 3.44 -6.78
CA GLY A 223 0.71 2.06 -6.42
C GLY A 223 0.98 1.11 -7.59
N LEU A 224 1.60 -0.03 -7.33
CA LEU A 224 2.03 -1.01 -8.33
C LEU A 224 1.17 -2.28 -8.31
N HIS A 225 0.44 -2.53 -7.21
CA HIS A 225 -0.37 -3.74 -7.05
C HIS A 225 -1.64 -3.49 -6.23
N HIS A 226 -2.55 -4.45 -6.27
CA HIS A 226 -3.90 -4.36 -5.72
C HIS A 226 -3.98 -4.17 -4.18
N LYS A 227 -2.90 -4.40 -3.44
CA LYS A 227 -2.85 -4.15 -1.98
C LYS A 227 -2.53 -2.69 -1.65
N GLU A 228 -2.03 -1.93 -2.61
CA GLU A 228 -1.64 -0.53 -2.47
C GLU A 228 -2.81 0.40 -2.83
N ILE A 229 -3.92 0.23 -2.11
CA ILE A 229 -5.17 0.95 -2.32
C ILE A 229 -5.04 2.41 -1.87
N GLY A 230 -5.74 3.31 -2.55
CA GLY A 230 -5.93 4.70 -2.17
C GLY A 230 -4.92 5.67 -2.75
N ALA A 231 -4.77 6.81 -2.10
CA ALA A 231 -3.86 7.87 -2.52
C ALA A 231 -2.41 7.45 -2.32
N LYS A 232 -1.58 7.71 -3.34
CA LYS A 232 -0.14 7.51 -3.33
C LYS A 232 0.55 8.82 -3.70
N GLY A 233 1.72 9.11 -3.11
CA GLY A 233 2.30 10.42 -3.31
C GLY A 233 3.59 10.66 -2.55
N CYS A 234 3.83 11.94 -2.25
CA CYS A 234 4.99 12.44 -1.53
C CYS A 234 4.57 13.45 -0.47
N TYR A 235 5.51 13.94 0.33
CA TYR A 235 5.28 15.04 1.24
C TYR A 235 5.97 16.32 0.76
N LEU A 236 5.24 17.43 0.80
CA LEU A 236 5.83 18.76 0.85
C LEU A 236 5.95 19.15 2.32
N VAL A 237 7.17 19.37 2.77
CA VAL A 237 7.48 19.73 4.16
C VAL A 237 7.87 21.21 4.21
N SER A 238 7.14 21.97 5.01
CA SER A 238 7.47 23.37 5.31
C SER A 238 8.14 23.44 6.67
N VAL A 239 9.35 24.03 6.72
CA VAL A 239 10.09 24.21 7.97
C VAL A 239 10.11 25.69 8.30
N SER A 240 9.61 26.03 9.48
CA SER A 240 9.54 27.39 10.00
C SER A 240 10.86 27.82 10.64
N HIS A 241 11.00 29.11 10.96
CA HIS A 241 12.23 29.68 11.54
C HIS A 241 12.61 29.13 12.92
N ASN A 242 11.71 28.46 13.62
CA ASN A 242 11.96 27.77 14.88
C ASN A 242 12.20 26.26 14.72
N GLY A 243 12.32 25.75 13.49
CA GLY A 243 12.55 24.33 13.23
C GLY A 243 11.30 23.45 13.17
N HIS A 244 10.11 24.01 13.41
CA HIS A 244 8.89 23.24 13.33
C HIS A 244 8.59 22.82 11.89
N CYS A 245 8.32 21.53 11.70
CA CYS A 245 8.05 20.89 10.41
C CYS A 245 6.54 20.64 10.24
N GLU A 246 6.00 21.08 9.09
CA GLU A 246 4.61 20.81 8.68
C GLU A 246 4.61 19.96 7.42
N PRO A 247 4.44 18.63 7.50
CA PRO A 247 4.34 17.76 6.34
C PRO A 247 2.93 17.81 5.74
N ARG A 248 2.82 18.18 4.46
CA ARG A 248 1.59 18.14 3.67
C ARG A 248 1.69 17.05 2.62
N PHE A 249 0.81 16.05 2.69
CA PHE A 249 0.76 14.99 1.68
C PHE A 249 0.26 15.53 0.34
N ILE A 250 0.97 15.18 -0.74
CA ILE A 250 0.63 15.50 -2.13
C ILE A 250 0.37 14.20 -2.88
N GLU A 251 -0.84 14.01 -3.36
CA GLU A 251 -1.16 12.85 -4.19
C GLU A 251 -0.61 13.00 -5.60
N THR A 252 0.33 12.13 -5.98
CA THR A 252 1.02 12.15 -7.28
C THR A 252 0.59 11.01 -8.20
N SER A 253 -0.05 9.97 -7.69
CA SER A 253 -0.42 8.80 -8.49
C SER A 253 -1.24 9.16 -9.72
N ALA A 254 -0.81 8.66 -10.88
CA ALA A 254 -1.53 8.78 -12.14
C ALA A 254 -2.75 7.84 -12.18
N ILE A 255 -2.62 6.69 -11.53
CA ILE A 255 -3.64 5.65 -11.44
C ILE A 255 -3.80 5.25 -9.98
N ARG A 256 -5.05 5.19 -9.50
CA ARG A 256 -5.38 4.68 -8.17
C ARG A 256 -5.81 3.23 -8.24
N PHE A 257 -5.39 2.43 -7.27
CA PHE A 257 -6.06 1.17 -6.96
C PHE A 257 -7.15 1.44 -5.94
N GLU A 258 -8.38 0.99 -6.24
CA GLU A 258 -9.51 1.10 -5.34
C GLU A 258 -10.24 -0.24 -5.21
N GLU A 259 -10.85 -0.46 -4.06
CA GLU A 259 -11.71 -1.60 -3.82
C GLU A 259 -13.10 -1.14 -3.38
N ILE A 260 -14.14 -1.71 -3.99
CA ILE A 260 -15.51 -1.49 -3.55
C ILE A 260 -16.17 -2.78 -3.13
N LYS A 261 -17.00 -2.68 -2.10
CA LYS A 261 -17.92 -3.76 -1.72
C LYS A 261 -19.30 -3.47 -2.29
N ILE A 262 -19.88 -4.47 -2.94
CA ILE A 262 -21.25 -4.42 -3.43
C ILE A 262 -22.05 -5.48 -2.68
N ASP A 263 -22.97 -5.02 -1.84
CA ASP A 263 -23.92 -5.88 -1.15
C ASP A 263 -25.05 -6.27 -2.12
N ILE A 264 -25.23 -7.58 -2.33
CA ILE A 264 -26.27 -8.11 -3.21
C ILE A 264 -27.63 -8.23 -2.51
N ALA A 265 -27.74 -7.83 -1.24
CA ALA A 265 -28.99 -7.86 -0.51
C ALA A 265 -30.07 -7.03 -1.23
N GLY A 266 -31.22 -7.63 -1.46
CA GLY A 266 -32.34 -6.99 -2.16
C GLY A 266 -32.23 -6.93 -3.68
N MET A 267 -31.10 -7.26 -4.29
CA MET A 267 -30.95 -7.34 -5.74
C MET A 267 -31.58 -8.63 -6.26
N LYS A 268 -32.45 -8.50 -7.25
CA LYS A 268 -33.18 -9.63 -7.83
C LYS A 268 -32.67 -10.02 -9.19
N THR A 269 -32.07 -9.07 -9.91
CA THR A 269 -31.66 -9.25 -11.30
C THR A 269 -30.21 -8.82 -11.53
N GLU A 270 -29.61 -9.41 -12.54
CA GLU A 270 -28.28 -9.03 -13.05
C GLU A 270 -28.24 -7.57 -13.52
N ALA A 271 -29.33 -7.10 -14.14
CA ALA A 271 -29.44 -5.71 -14.60
C ALA A 271 -29.35 -4.70 -13.43
N GLU A 272 -30.01 -4.99 -12.31
CA GLU A 272 -29.91 -4.16 -11.10
C GLU A 272 -28.46 -4.09 -10.57
N PHE A 273 -27.76 -5.23 -10.58
CA PHE A 273 -26.35 -5.29 -10.17
C PHE A 273 -25.46 -4.43 -11.09
N LEU A 274 -25.59 -4.58 -12.41
CA LEU A 274 -24.79 -3.84 -13.39
C LEU A 274 -25.08 -2.34 -13.32
N GLU A 275 -26.32 -1.93 -13.06
CA GLU A 275 -26.67 -0.53 -12.87
C GLU A 275 -26.02 0.06 -11.60
N ILE A 276 -26.09 -0.66 -10.48
CA ILE A 276 -25.42 -0.25 -9.23
C ILE A 276 -23.91 -0.13 -9.44
N LEU A 277 -23.29 -1.08 -10.12
CA LEU A 277 -21.88 -1.04 -10.45
C LEU A 277 -21.53 0.20 -11.30
N ARG A 278 -22.37 0.49 -12.32
CA ARG A 278 -22.19 1.68 -13.16
C ARG A 278 -22.26 2.97 -12.34
N HIS A 279 -23.23 3.10 -11.44
CA HIS A 279 -23.35 4.24 -10.54
C HIS A 279 -22.14 4.38 -9.61
N LYS A 280 -21.67 3.28 -9.03
CA LYS A 280 -20.48 3.31 -8.16
C LYS A 280 -19.23 3.74 -8.94
N LYS A 281 -19.01 3.25 -10.16
CA LYS A 281 -17.91 3.69 -11.04
C LYS A 281 -17.99 5.19 -11.31
N GLU A 282 -19.18 5.70 -11.64
CA GLU A 282 -19.36 7.13 -11.93
C GLU A 282 -19.12 8.01 -10.71
N ASN A 283 -19.50 7.56 -9.51
CA ASN A 283 -19.21 8.28 -8.27
C ASN A 283 -17.70 8.33 -7.99
N LEU A 284 -16.99 7.23 -8.16
CA LEU A 284 -15.52 7.20 -8.02
C LEU A 284 -14.84 8.16 -9.02
N ARG A 285 -15.30 8.17 -10.29
CA ARG A 285 -14.79 9.07 -11.33
C ARG A 285 -14.95 10.55 -10.95
N LYS A 286 -16.14 10.92 -10.46
CA LYS A 286 -16.45 12.28 -10.01
C LYS A 286 -15.63 12.68 -8.78
N GLN A 287 -15.47 11.76 -7.84
CA GLN A 287 -14.78 11.98 -6.57
C GLN A 287 -13.29 12.21 -6.78
N TYR A 288 -12.62 11.33 -7.52
CA TYR A 288 -11.16 11.33 -7.61
C TYR A 288 -10.63 12.04 -8.86
N LYS A 289 -11.41 12.14 -9.94
CA LYS A 289 -11.01 12.75 -11.20
C LYS A 289 -9.69 12.19 -11.76
N LYS A 290 -9.42 10.92 -11.49
CA LYS A 290 -8.22 10.16 -11.87
C LYS A 290 -8.60 8.81 -12.46
N ASN A 291 -7.68 8.22 -13.19
CA ASN A 291 -7.80 6.83 -13.63
C ASN A 291 -7.80 5.88 -12.44
N ILE A 292 -8.65 4.88 -12.47
CA ILE A 292 -8.81 3.92 -11.37
C ILE A 292 -8.74 2.50 -11.93
N LEU A 293 -7.94 1.65 -11.29
CA LEU A 293 -8.04 0.19 -11.39
C LEU A 293 -8.88 -0.29 -10.21
N LEU A 294 -10.04 -0.90 -10.51
CA LEU A 294 -11.07 -1.21 -9.54
C LEU A 294 -11.16 -2.70 -9.22
N SER A 295 -10.99 -3.07 -7.96
CA SER A 295 -11.33 -4.38 -7.40
C SER A 295 -12.78 -4.34 -6.88
N ILE A 296 -13.57 -5.37 -7.20
CA ILE A 296 -14.96 -5.49 -6.76
C ILE A 296 -15.08 -6.71 -5.87
N VAL A 297 -15.67 -6.55 -4.69
CA VAL A 297 -15.99 -7.64 -3.76
C VAL A 297 -17.50 -7.70 -3.59
N LEU A 298 -18.10 -8.77 -4.09
CA LEU A 298 -19.53 -9.04 -3.90
C LEU A 298 -19.72 -9.61 -2.49
N VAL A 299 -20.61 -9.01 -1.71
CA VAL A 299 -20.88 -9.40 -0.31
C VAL A 299 -22.38 -9.51 -0.07
N GLY A 300 -22.76 -9.98 1.13
CA GLY A 300 -24.15 -10.07 1.55
C GLY A 300 -24.84 -11.37 1.13
N THR A 301 -26.17 -11.39 1.27
CA THR A 301 -27.02 -12.54 0.98
C THR A 301 -28.15 -12.11 0.05
N GLY A 302 -28.47 -12.93 -0.95
CA GLY A 302 -29.55 -12.58 -1.86
C GLY A 302 -29.76 -13.58 -2.99
N PRO A 303 -30.81 -13.36 -3.82
CA PRO A 303 -31.15 -14.24 -4.94
C PRO A 303 -30.04 -14.39 -5.97
N LEU A 304 -29.18 -13.35 -6.12
CA LEU A 304 -28.05 -13.37 -7.05
C LEU A 304 -26.86 -14.23 -6.59
N HIS A 305 -26.88 -14.77 -5.35
CA HIS A 305 -25.76 -15.55 -4.82
C HIS A 305 -25.29 -16.65 -5.80
N ARG A 306 -26.25 -17.45 -6.34
CA ARG A 306 -25.94 -18.53 -7.27
C ARG A 306 -25.19 -18.04 -8.53
N LEU A 307 -25.55 -16.86 -9.06
CA LEU A 307 -24.85 -16.26 -10.20
C LEU A 307 -23.49 -15.72 -9.77
N CYS A 308 -23.41 -15.09 -8.59
CA CYS A 308 -22.15 -14.56 -8.05
C CYS A 308 -21.09 -15.63 -7.81
N THR A 309 -21.47 -16.88 -7.47
CA THR A 309 -20.53 -17.98 -7.25
C THR A 309 -19.95 -18.54 -8.55
N GLN A 310 -20.64 -18.39 -9.67
CA GLN A 310 -20.19 -18.86 -10.99
C GLN A 310 -19.08 -17.96 -11.55
N GLU A 311 -17.88 -18.49 -11.69
CA GLU A 311 -16.73 -17.74 -12.22
C GLU A 311 -16.98 -17.20 -13.64
N GLY A 312 -17.62 -17.99 -14.50
CA GLY A 312 -17.98 -17.59 -15.87
C GLY A 312 -18.88 -16.37 -15.89
N VAL A 313 -19.89 -16.29 -15.00
CA VAL A 313 -20.79 -15.14 -14.89
C VAL A 313 -20.03 -13.89 -14.43
N ARG A 314 -19.19 -14.01 -13.40
CA ARG A 314 -18.38 -12.89 -12.92
C ARG A 314 -17.42 -12.38 -14.01
N LYS A 315 -16.86 -13.28 -14.83
CA LYS A 315 -16.02 -12.90 -15.98
C LYS A 315 -16.80 -12.11 -17.02
N LEU A 316 -18.03 -12.52 -17.33
CA LEU A 316 -18.90 -11.79 -18.27
C LEU A 316 -19.25 -10.40 -17.74
N TRP A 317 -19.67 -10.28 -16.48
CA TRP A 317 -19.95 -8.99 -15.83
C TRP A 317 -18.73 -8.06 -15.83
N LEU A 318 -17.55 -8.65 -15.57
CA LEU A 318 -16.30 -7.91 -15.61
C LEU A 318 -16.02 -7.37 -17.02
N GLN A 319 -16.13 -8.22 -18.05
CA GLN A 319 -15.90 -7.84 -19.45
C GLN A 319 -16.89 -6.77 -19.93
N GLU A 320 -18.18 -6.88 -19.58
CA GLU A 320 -19.19 -5.88 -19.91
C GLU A 320 -18.84 -4.53 -19.27
N SER A 321 -18.56 -4.54 -17.96
CA SER A 321 -18.18 -3.34 -17.22
C SER A 321 -16.88 -2.69 -17.72
N GLN A 322 -15.90 -3.49 -18.19
CA GLN A 322 -14.68 -3.01 -18.83
C GLN A 322 -14.97 -2.37 -20.20
N SER A 323 -15.89 -2.95 -20.97
CA SER A 323 -16.20 -2.44 -22.30
C SER A 323 -16.73 -1.02 -22.28
N GLU A 324 -17.49 -0.65 -21.26
CA GLU A 324 -18.00 0.71 -21.04
C GLU A 324 -16.89 1.74 -20.77
N GLU A 325 -15.75 1.28 -20.23
CA GLU A 325 -14.64 2.16 -19.81
C GLU A 325 -13.61 2.45 -20.92
N LYS A 326 -13.58 1.64 -21.99
CA LYS A 326 -12.55 1.73 -23.05
C LYS A 326 -12.51 3.07 -23.77
N SER A 327 -13.64 3.78 -23.83
CA SER A 327 -13.77 5.08 -24.51
C SER A 327 -13.73 6.29 -23.58
N LYS A 328 -13.58 6.06 -22.26
CA LYS A 328 -13.58 7.16 -21.28
C LYS A 328 -12.20 7.81 -21.20
N SER A 329 -12.17 9.13 -21.15
CA SER A 329 -10.94 9.90 -20.93
C SER A 329 -10.34 9.68 -19.54
N ILE A 330 -11.20 9.50 -18.54
CA ILE A 330 -10.86 9.06 -17.18
C ILE A 330 -11.59 7.74 -16.97
N PHE A 331 -10.84 6.64 -16.96
CA PHE A 331 -11.44 5.32 -16.81
C PHE A 331 -11.52 4.91 -15.32
N VAL A 332 -12.57 4.15 -15.00
CA VAL A 332 -12.67 3.38 -13.74
C VAL A 332 -12.73 1.91 -14.16
N MET A 333 -11.58 1.31 -14.38
CA MET A 333 -11.42 0.00 -15.01
C MET A 333 -11.51 -1.13 -13.99
N PRO A 334 -12.60 -1.91 -13.97
CA PRO A 334 -12.66 -3.10 -13.15
C PRO A 334 -11.69 -4.15 -13.70
N TYR A 335 -10.81 -4.67 -12.85
CA TYR A 335 -9.86 -5.71 -13.26
C TYR A 335 -10.04 -7.02 -12.48
N ARG A 336 -10.80 -6.98 -11.38
CA ARG A 336 -11.00 -8.11 -10.48
C ARG A 336 -12.40 -8.07 -9.89
N MET A 337 -13.07 -9.24 -9.80
CA MET A 337 -14.36 -9.41 -9.15
C MET A 337 -14.36 -10.67 -8.29
N MET A 338 -14.44 -10.50 -6.98
CA MET A 338 -14.42 -11.57 -5.99
C MET A 338 -15.81 -11.80 -5.41
N CYS A 339 -16.11 -13.02 -5.04
CA CYS A 339 -17.37 -13.41 -4.45
C CYS A 339 -17.19 -13.81 -2.99
N ASN A 340 -17.75 -13.00 -2.08
CA ASN A 340 -17.87 -13.25 -0.66
C ASN A 340 -19.35 -13.21 -0.24
N THR A 341 -20.26 -13.60 -1.14
CA THR A 341 -21.68 -13.65 -0.88
C THR A 341 -22.07 -14.96 -0.20
N ARG A 342 -23.25 -14.99 0.39
CA ARG A 342 -23.85 -16.16 1.02
C ARG A 342 -25.24 -16.43 0.46
N PRO A 343 -25.73 -17.68 0.45
CA PRO A 343 -27.10 -17.97 0.04
C PRO A 343 -28.10 -17.31 0.98
N SER A 344 -29.24 -16.91 0.45
CA SER A 344 -30.37 -16.46 1.28
C SER A 344 -31.07 -17.70 1.84
N ILE A 345 -30.84 -18.00 3.09
CA ILE A 345 -31.38 -19.16 3.76
C ILE A 345 -32.30 -18.71 4.89
N ASN A 346 -33.57 -19.14 4.84
CA ASN A 346 -34.47 -18.99 5.98
C ASN A 346 -34.16 -20.08 7.01
N LEU A 347 -33.25 -19.77 7.96
CA LEU A 347 -32.81 -20.73 8.96
C LEU A 347 -33.96 -21.21 9.85
N ALA A 348 -34.96 -20.36 10.13
CA ALA A 348 -36.10 -20.72 10.95
C ALA A 348 -36.98 -21.79 10.24
N GLU A 349 -37.24 -21.61 8.97
CA GLU A 349 -37.97 -22.55 8.18
C GLU A 349 -37.19 -23.87 7.99
N ARG A 350 -35.86 -23.75 7.74
CA ARG A 350 -34.99 -24.92 7.60
C ARG A 350 -34.92 -25.80 8.84
N ARG A 351 -34.97 -25.21 10.04
CA ARG A 351 -35.01 -25.96 11.32
C ARG A 351 -36.21 -26.89 11.44
N LEU A 352 -37.30 -26.57 10.75
CA LEU A 352 -38.52 -27.39 10.78
C LEU A 352 -38.50 -28.57 9.82
N LEU A 353 -37.57 -28.60 8.88
CA LEU A 353 -37.47 -29.67 7.89
C LEU A 353 -36.72 -30.90 8.49
N SER A 354 -37.19 -32.08 8.08
CA SER A 354 -36.57 -33.35 8.40
C SER A 354 -35.56 -33.74 7.32
N ASP A 355 -34.53 -32.93 7.17
CA ASP A 355 -33.42 -33.14 6.25
C ASP A 355 -32.06 -32.88 6.96
N VAL A 356 -30.95 -33.15 6.27
CA VAL A 356 -29.59 -33.02 6.83
C VAL A 356 -29.32 -31.60 7.33
N VAL A 357 -29.84 -30.58 6.65
CA VAL A 357 -29.68 -29.19 7.05
C VAL A 357 -30.49 -28.86 8.30
N GLY A 358 -31.73 -29.34 8.37
CA GLY A 358 -32.57 -29.20 9.56
C GLY A 358 -31.98 -29.94 10.78
N ASP A 359 -31.45 -31.15 10.59
CA ASP A 359 -30.76 -31.90 11.63
C ASP A 359 -29.52 -31.17 12.12
N TYR A 360 -28.73 -30.65 11.23
CA TYR A 360 -27.56 -29.80 11.56
C TYR A 360 -27.94 -28.60 12.43
N LEU A 361 -28.97 -27.84 12.00
CA LEU A 361 -29.41 -26.65 12.72
C LEU A 361 -29.95 -26.97 14.10
N ARG A 362 -30.72 -28.07 14.26
CA ARG A 362 -31.17 -28.53 15.58
C ARG A 362 -30.00 -28.97 16.48
N ALA A 363 -29.04 -29.72 15.93
CA ALA A 363 -27.83 -30.09 16.67
C ALA A 363 -26.99 -28.85 17.06
N TYR A 364 -26.95 -27.84 16.22
CA TYR A 364 -26.32 -26.56 16.52
C TYR A 364 -27.04 -25.86 17.69
N ASP A 365 -28.37 -25.78 17.67
CA ASP A 365 -29.16 -25.19 18.76
C ASP A 365 -28.94 -25.91 20.09
N ASP A 366 -29.01 -27.26 20.09
CA ASP A 366 -28.72 -28.08 21.27
C ASP A 366 -27.31 -27.83 21.84
N MET A 367 -26.33 -27.61 20.97
CA MET A 367 -24.96 -27.30 21.36
C MET A 367 -24.86 -25.89 21.98
N VAL A 368 -25.58 -24.89 21.41
CA VAL A 368 -25.54 -23.51 21.89
C VAL A 368 -26.31 -23.32 23.19
N ASP A 369 -27.45 -24.00 23.34
CA ASP A 369 -28.29 -23.96 24.56
C ASP A 369 -27.63 -24.71 25.73
N GLY A 370 -26.66 -25.57 25.45
CA GLY A 370 -25.82 -26.24 26.44
C GLY A 370 -24.61 -25.40 26.87
N ASN A 371 -23.55 -26.07 27.30
CA ASN A 371 -22.27 -25.40 27.61
C ASN A 371 -21.38 -25.30 26.38
N ALA A 372 -21.82 -24.46 25.41
CA ALA A 372 -21.27 -24.32 24.06
C ALA A 372 -19.73 -24.20 24.04
N VAL A 373 -19.18 -23.29 24.85
CA VAL A 373 -17.73 -23.04 24.90
C VAL A 373 -16.97 -24.27 25.36
N GLN A 374 -17.48 -24.95 26.37
CA GLN A 374 -16.83 -26.13 26.94
C GLN A 374 -16.85 -27.29 25.96
N THR A 375 -17.98 -27.48 25.25
CA THR A 375 -18.12 -28.48 24.19
C THR A 375 -17.15 -28.23 23.04
N VAL A 376 -17.06 -26.99 22.59
CA VAL A 376 -16.12 -26.58 21.51
C VAL A 376 -14.67 -26.80 21.96
N ARG A 377 -14.31 -26.43 23.19
CA ARG A 377 -12.96 -26.69 23.73
C ARG A 377 -12.63 -28.18 23.79
N GLN A 378 -13.57 -29.04 24.16
CA GLN A 378 -13.38 -30.50 24.16
C GLN A 378 -13.12 -31.01 22.74
N ILE A 379 -13.95 -30.61 21.76
CA ILE A 379 -13.79 -31.02 20.37
C ILE A 379 -12.43 -30.53 19.80
N LEU A 380 -12.03 -29.32 20.11
CA LEU A 380 -10.74 -28.77 19.65
C LEU A 380 -9.56 -29.50 20.29
N ALA A 381 -9.65 -29.84 21.60
CA ALA A 381 -8.59 -30.53 22.32
C ALA A 381 -8.30 -31.95 21.77
N GLU A 382 -9.27 -32.58 21.10
CA GLU A 382 -9.11 -33.88 20.44
C GLU A 382 -8.41 -33.79 19.08
N ARG A 383 -8.35 -32.59 18.47
CA ARG A 383 -7.78 -32.40 17.13
C ARG A 383 -6.24 -32.30 17.18
N PRO A 384 -5.53 -33.06 16.31
CA PRO A 384 -4.08 -33.03 16.28
C PRO A 384 -3.51 -31.64 15.93
N GLU A 385 -4.21 -30.89 15.07
CA GLU A 385 -3.83 -29.55 14.65
C GLU A 385 -3.85 -28.56 15.81
N PHE A 386 -4.88 -28.69 16.68
CA PHE A 386 -5.02 -27.84 17.85
C PHE A 386 -3.96 -28.14 18.91
N LYS A 387 -3.61 -29.42 19.07
CA LYS A 387 -2.53 -29.86 20.01
C LYS A 387 -1.17 -29.27 19.62
N ARG A 388 -0.94 -28.97 18.32
CA ARG A 388 0.30 -28.34 17.84
C ARG A 388 0.42 -26.85 18.19
N LEU A 389 -0.68 -26.18 18.53
CA LEU A 389 -0.67 -24.78 18.94
C LEU A 389 -0.02 -24.54 20.32
N GLY A 390 0.07 -25.57 21.18
CA GLY A 390 0.68 -25.46 22.51
C GLY A 390 0.10 -24.30 23.32
N VAL A 391 0.96 -23.44 23.85
CA VAL A 391 0.56 -22.28 24.66
C VAL A 391 -0.31 -21.25 23.89
N TYR A 392 -0.27 -21.25 22.59
CA TYR A 392 -1.14 -20.34 21.78
C TYR A 392 -2.61 -20.75 21.79
N ALA A 393 -2.93 -22.00 22.19
CA ALA A 393 -4.30 -22.43 22.39
C ALA A 393 -5.00 -21.67 23.54
N GLU A 394 -4.24 -21.16 24.52
CA GLU A 394 -4.74 -20.36 25.64
C GLU A 394 -5.18 -18.96 25.22
N LEU A 395 -4.71 -18.46 24.07
CA LEU A 395 -5.13 -17.17 23.51
C LEU A 395 -6.57 -17.19 22.94
N LEU A 396 -7.17 -18.36 22.77
CA LEU A 396 -8.56 -18.50 22.35
C LEU A 396 -9.51 -18.16 23.50
N SER A 397 -9.89 -16.89 23.58
CA SER A 397 -10.88 -16.43 24.55
C SER A 397 -12.26 -17.06 24.30
N ASP A 398 -13.07 -17.16 25.34
CA ASP A 398 -14.46 -17.65 25.23
C ASP A 398 -15.29 -16.79 24.28
N GLU A 399 -15.05 -15.48 24.25
CA GLU A 399 -15.69 -14.55 23.33
C GLU A 399 -15.35 -14.87 21.86
N LEU A 400 -14.09 -15.19 21.57
CA LEU A 400 -13.66 -15.59 20.23
C LEU A 400 -14.31 -16.91 19.80
N LEU A 401 -14.38 -17.88 20.70
CA LEU A 401 -15.04 -19.16 20.43
C LEU A 401 -16.54 -19.01 20.19
N LEU A 402 -17.23 -18.17 20.97
CA LEU A 402 -18.66 -17.86 20.74
C LEU A 402 -18.89 -17.14 19.41
N ARG A 403 -18.01 -16.22 19.01
CA ARG A 403 -18.10 -15.57 17.70
C ARG A 403 -17.88 -16.58 16.57
N ALA A 404 -16.91 -17.47 16.70
CA ALA A 404 -16.67 -18.53 15.73
C ALA A 404 -17.88 -19.49 15.63
N LEU A 405 -18.43 -19.89 16.77
CA LEU A 405 -19.61 -20.75 16.81
C LEU A 405 -20.81 -20.11 16.12
N LYS A 406 -21.11 -18.82 16.37
CA LYS A 406 -22.19 -18.10 15.66
C LYS A 406 -21.99 -18.06 14.14
N ARG A 407 -20.76 -18.07 13.67
CA ARG A 407 -20.49 -18.18 12.23
C ARG A 407 -20.75 -19.58 11.69
N CYS A 408 -20.50 -20.61 12.47
CA CYS A 408 -20.74 -22.00 12.08
C CYS A 408 -22.19 -22.27 11.73
N GLU A 409 -23.17 -21.59 12.36
CA GLU A 409 -24.59 -21.73 12.03
C GLU A 409 -24.86 -21.54 10.52
N ILE A 410 -24.36 -20.46 9.95
CA ILE A 410 -24.58 -20.12 8.53
C ILE A 410 -23.58 -20.83 7.62
N GLU A 411 -22.31 -20.92 8.04
CA GLU A 411 -21.27 -21.55 7.23
C GLU A 411 -21.50 -23.04 7.05
N GLY A 412 -21.90 -23.76 8.10
CA GLY A 412 -22.23 -25.18 8.04
C GLY A 412 -23.43 -25.46 7.11
N VAL A 413 -24.49 -24.67 7.24
CA VAL A 413 -25.64 -24.76 6.31
C VAL A 413 -25.22 -24.50 4.88
N THR A 414 -24.38 -23.49 4.64
CA THR A 414 -23.88 -23.17 3.30
C THR A 414 -23.09 -24.33 2.68
N VAL A 415 -22.23 -24.98 3.47
CA VAL A 415 -21.48 -26.16 3.02
C VAL A 415 -22.40 -27.34 2.70
N LEU A 416 -23.36 -27.61 3.58
CA LEU A 416 -24.31 -28.72 3.38
C LEU A 416 -25.23 -28.51 2.17
N MET A 417 -25.61 -27.27 1.89
CA MET A 417 -26.42 -26.94 0.71
C MET A 417 -25.60 -26.95 -0.58
N GLY A 418 -24.33 -26.50 -0.54
CA GLY A 418 -23.45 -26.54 -1.71
C GLY A 418 -23.05 -27.96 -2.11
N ALA A 419 -22.97 -28.89 -1.17
CA ALA A 419 -22.72 -30.30 -1.46
C ALA A 419 -23.89 -31.02 -2.16
N ASN A 420 -25.11 -30.46 -2.11
CA ASN A 420 -26.28 -31.02 -2.76
C ASN A 420 -26.51 -30.51 -4.21
N ASP A 421 -25.76 -29.46 -4.65
CA ASP A 421 -25.91 -28.89 -6.01
C ASP A 421 -24.92 -29.50 -7.03
N GLU A 422 -24.09 -30.48 -6.64
CA GLU A 422 -23.16 -31.20 -7.53
C GLU A 422 -23.71 -32.55 -8.06
N HIS A 423 -25.05 -32.82 -7.97
CA HIS A 423 -25.70 -33.99 -8.54
C HIS A 423 -26.85 -33.62 -9.49
#